data_c188cb17eaad19ee89802226eeff5458
#
_entry.id   c188cb17eaad19ee89802226eeff5458
#
_cell.length_a   1.000
_cell.length_b   1.000
_cell.length_c   1.000
_cell.angle_alpha   90.00
_cell.angle_beta   90.00
_cell.angle_gamma   90.00
#
_symmetry.space_group_name_H-M   'P 1'
#
loop_
_entity.id
_entity.type
_entity.pdbx_description
1 polymer ?
#
loop_
_entity_poly.entity_id
_entity_poly.type
_entity_poly.pdbx_seq_one_letter_code
_entity_poly.pdbx_strand_id
1 'polypeptide(L)'
;MKTKLDRIAKDTNLFLDKFVDKQSKSKLIPAMKYGLFSGGKKIRSKILIDVGSLLAIDYKKLIAIGAAVECIHAYSLIHDDLPCMDNDKIRRGKPSTHIKFGESTAVLAGNSLLTMAFEILASPTLKISEKIKIDLIKKLSECSGHLGIAGGQYLDLSYEKKKTSQSKIIEMEIKKTGKLFSFCCAAPAIIKKKNIKEIKFFENIGSDIGLLFQIADDLIDFKG
;
A
#
# COMPACT_ATOMS: atom_id res chain seq x y z
N MET A 1 16.42 -14.19 -17.55
CA MET A 1 16.25 -12.71 -17.69
C MET A 1 15.39 -12.22 -16.53
N LYS A 2 15.85 -11.22 -15.77
CA LYS A 2 15.02 -10.60 -14.72
C LYS A 2 13.92 -9.80 -15.40
N THR A 3 12.68 -9.99 -14.94
CA THR A 3 11.53 -9.28 -15.49
C THR A 3 11.54 -7.78 -15.09
N LYS A 4 10.79 -6.92 -15.79
CA LYS A 4 10.58 -5.51 -15.39
C LYS A 4 10.03 -5.43 -13.94
N LEU A 5 9.19 -6.40 -13.56
CA LEU A 5 8.63 -6.49 -12.22
C LEU A 5 9.71 -6.71 -11.16
N ASP A 6 10.64 -7.65 -11.40
CA ASP A 6 11.75 -7.93 -10.47
C ASP A 6 12.65 -6.72 -10.27
N ARG A 7 12.91 -5.96 -11.35
CA ARG A 7 13.68 -4.72 -11.26
C ARG A 7 12.98 -3.69 -10.38
N ILE A 8 11.69 -3.44 -10.60
CA ILE A 8 10.91 -2.48 -9.83
C ILE A 8 10.86 -2.89 -8.36
N ALA A 9 10.60 -4.17 -8.07
CA ALA A 9 10.58 -4.67 -6.70
C ALA A 9 11.95 -4.48 -6.01
N LYS A 10 13.04 -4.77 -6.71
CA LYS A 10 14.41 -4.56 -6.20
C LYS A 10 14.68 -3.08 -5.92
N ASP A 11 14.37 -2.19 -6.86
CA ASP A 11 14.67 -0.76 -6.74
C ASP A 11 13.82 -0.11 -5.64
N THR A 12 12.55 -0.52 -5.49
CA THR A 12 11.67 -0.08 -4.41
C THR A 12 12.19 -0.55 -3.04
N ASN A 13 12.59 -1.83 -2.93
CA ASN A 13 13.17 -2.35 -1.68
C ASN A 13 14.49 -1.65 -1.33
N LEU A 14 15.35 -1.39 -2.30
CA LEU A 14 16.61 -0.67 -2.07
C LEU A 14 16.36 0.78 -1.59
N PHE A 15 15.36 1.46 -2.15
CA PHE A 15 14.97 2.79 -1.70
C PHE A 15 14.49 2.75 -0.25
N LEU A 16 13.59 1.82 0.08
CA LEU A 16 13.02 1.66 1.42
C LEU A 16 14.09 1.31 2.46
N ASP A 17 14.98 0.38 2.14
CA ASP A 17 16.07 -0.03 3.02
C ASP A 17 16.97 1.15 3.37
N LYS A 18 17.42 1.91 2.35
CA LYS A 18 18.20 3.13 2.53
C LYS A 18 17.44 4.22 3.29
N PHE A 19 16.13 4.32 3.11
CA PHE A 19 15.31 5.32 3.80
C PHE A 19 15.21 4.99 5.29
N VAL A 20 14.93 3.72 5.62
CA VAL A 20 14.88 3.24 7.02
C VAL A 20 16.25 3.35 7.70
N ASP A 21 17.35 3.03 7.01
CA ASP A 21 18.70 3.08 7.59
C ASP A 21 19.18 4.50 7.89
N LYS A 22 18.60 5.52 7.25
CA LYS A 22 18.88 6.93 7.58
C LYS A 22 18.15 7.42 8.83
N GLN A 23 17.16 6.67 9.30
CA GLN A 23 16.46 6.97 10.54
C GLN A 23 17.38 6.73 11.76
N SER A 24 17.10 7.40 12.86
CA SER A 24 17.86 7.16 14.10
C SER A 24 17.75 5.69 14.55
N LYS A 25 18.78 5.14 15.15
CA LYS A 25 18.79 3.77 15.68
C LYS A 25 17.61 3.57 16.65
N SER A 26 16.69 2.67 16.28
CA SER A 26 15.54 2.30 17.09
C SER A 26 15.42 0.78 17.15
N LYS A 27 15.04 0.23 18.29
CA LYS A 27 14.73 -1.20 18.46
C LYS A 27 13.49 -1.63 17.66
N LEU A 28 12.72 -0.67 17.13
CA LEU A 28 11.54 -0.93 16.30
C LEU A 28 11.90 -1.24 14.84
N ILE A 29 13.04 -0.75 14.35
CA ILE A 29 13.49 -0.93 12.96
C ILE A 29 13.50 -2.40 12.50
N PRO A 30 13.98 -3.38 13.28
CA PRO A 30 13.93 -4.78 12.87
C PRO A 30 12.51 -5.29 12.57
N ALA A 31 11.52 -4.90 13.37
CA ALA A 31 10.11 -5.28 13.15
C ALA A 31 9.51 -4.57 11.93
N MET A 32 9.81 -3.28 11.72
CA MET A 32 9.41 -2.54 10.52
C MET A 32 9.99 -3.18 9.26
N LYS A 33 11.29 -3.45 9.22
CA LYS A 33 11.94 -4.12 8.09
C LYS A 33 11.39 -5.52 7.86
N TYR A 34 11.11 -6.27 8.91
CA TYR A 34 10.55 -7.60 8.80
C TYR A 34 9.18 -7.61 8.07
N GLY A 35 8.26 -6.73 8.45
CA GLY A 35 6.98 -6.58 7.76
C GLY A 35 7.13 -6.04 6.35
N LEU A 36 7.94 -5.00 6.17
CA LEU A 36 8.15 -4.31 4.90
C LEU A 36 8.78 -5.21 3.82
N PHE A 37 9.73 -6.07 4.22
CA PHE A 37 10.45 -7.00 3.34
C PHE A 37 10.00 -8.46 3.49
N SER A 38 8.77 -8.69 3.95
CA SER A 38 8.17 -10.04 4.09
C SER A 38 8.01 -10.78 2.75
N GLY A 39 8.40 -10.18 1.63
CA GLY A 39 8.24 -10.72 0.29
C GLY A 39 7.14 -9.99 -0.51
N GLY A 40 6.64 -10.65 -1.57
CA GLY A 40 5.64 -10.09 -2.46
C GLY A 40 6.23 -9.42 -3.70
N LYS A 41 5.40 -9.33 -4.75
CA LYS A 41 5.81 -8.89 -6.10
C LYS A 41 5.81 -7.36 -6.27
N LYS A 42 5.45 -6.58 -5.24
CA LYS A 42 5.35 -5.11 -5.30
C LYS A 42 4.48 -4.63 -6.48
N ILE A 43 3.32 -5.27 -6.67
CA ILE A 43 2.42 -5.01 -7.81
C ILE A 43 1.88 -3.58 -7.79
N ARG A 44 1.57 -3.05 -6.60
CA ARG A 44 1.07 -1.68 -6.44
C ARG A 44 2.09 -0.65 -6.92
N SER A 45 3.33 -0.78 -6.49
CA SER A 45 4.44 0.05 -6.99
C SER A 45 4.63 -0.11 -8.49
N LYS A 46 4.51 -1.33 -9.03
CA LYS A 46 4.62 -1.57 -10.47
C LYS A 46 3.56 -0.82 -11.26
N ILE A 47 2.30 -0.89 -10.85
CA ILE A 47 1.19 -0.19 -11.54
C ILE A 47 1.44 1.33 -11.52
N LEU A 48 1.80 1.89 -10.36
CA LEU A 48 2.14 3.30 -10.24
C LEU A 48 3.27 3.71 -11.19
N ILE A 49 4.32 2.90 -11.28
CA ILE A 49 5.48 3.16 -12.13
C ILE A 49 5.11 3.01 -13.62
N ASP A 50 4.29 2.04 -13.98
CA ASP A 50 3.86 1.85 -15.36
C ASP A 50 3.01 3.04 -15.83
N VAL A 51 1.99 3.45 -15.07
CA VAL A 51 1.18 4.63 -15.36
C VAL A 51 2.04 5.91 -15.38
N GLY A 52 2.95 6.06 -14.42
CA GLY A 52 3.86 7.19 -14.37
C GLY A 52 4.82 7.25 -15.55
N SER A 53 5.29 6.10 -16.03
CA SER A 53 6.14 6.00 -17.21
C SER A 53 5.39 6.41 -18.49
N LEU A 54 4.12 6.00 -18.64
CA LEU A 54 3.25 6.44 -19.73
C LEU A 54 3.07 7.97 -19.75
N LEU A 55 3.06 8.58 -18.56
CA LEU A 55 2.97 10.03 -18.40
C LEU A 55 4.33 10.74 -18.38
N ALA A 56 5.42 10.07 -18.78
CA ALA A 56 6.78 10.59 -18.82
C ALA A 56 7.21 11.27 -17.50
N ILE A 57 7.02 10.57 -16.37
CA ILE A 57 7.50 10.99 -15.06
C ILE A 57 8.84 10.30 -14.77
N ASP A 58 9.75 11.01 -14.14
CA ASP A 58 11.07 10.51 -13.77
C ASP A 58 10.95 9.25 -12.87
N TYR A 59 11.69 8.19 -13.23
CA TYR A 59 11.63 6.90 -12.58
C TYR A 59 11.98 6.95 -11.08
N LYS A 60 12.94 7.79 -10.67
CA LYS A 60 13.35 7.90 -9.25
C LYS A 60 12.22 8.49 -8.41
N LYS A 61 11.46 9.44 -8.95
CA LYS A 61 10.28 10.01 -8.30
C LYS A 61 9.19 8.94 -8.13
N LEU A 62 8.96 8.14 -9.17
CA LEU A 62 7.98 7.06 -9.15
C LEU A 62 8.36 5.97 -8.14
N ILE A 63 9.65 5.61 -8.03
CA ILE A 63 10.14 4.67 -7.00
C ILE A 63 9.87 5.20 -5.60
N ALA A 64 10.13 6.48 -5.33
CA ALA A 64 9.87 7.05 -4.01
C ALA A 64 8.38 7.02 -3.64
N ILE A 65 7.49 7.39 -4.58
CA ILE A 65 6.04 7.37 -4.34
C ILE A 65 5.53 5.92 -4.22
N GLY A 66 6.05 5.00 -5.06
CA GLY A 66 5.77 3.57 -4.94
C GLY A 66 6.22 3.00 -3.59
N ALA A 67 7.36 3.45 -3.06
CA ALA A 67 7.83 3.07 -1.73
C ALA A 67 6.86 3.52 -0.62
N ALA A 68 6.29 4.73 -0.71
CA ALA A 68 5.25 5.18 0.21
C ALA A 68 4.01 4.29 0.16
N VAL A 69 3.57 3.87 -1.05
CA VAL A 69 2.46 2.91 -1.22
C VAL A 69 2.76 1.57 -0.55
N GLU A 70 3.99 1.06 -0.70
CA GLU A 70 4.38 -0.21 -0.08
C GLU A 70 4.46 -0.12 1.46
N CYS A 71 4.77 1.05 2.02
CA CYS A 71 4.69 1.29 3.47
C CYS A 71 3.23 1.19 3.94
N ILE A 72 2.29 1.80 3.23
CA ILE A 72 0.86 1.69 3.53
C ILE A 72 0.40 0.23 3.44
N HIS A 73 0.79 -0.49 2.39
CA HIS A 73 0.44 -1.90 2.26
C HIS A 73 1.07 -2.77 3.35
N ALA A 74 2.31 -2.50 3.74
CA ALA A 74 2.98 -3.29 4.77
C ALA A 74 2.37 -3.07 6.16
N TYR A 75 2.02 -1.82 6.52
CA TYR A 75 1.35 -1.58 7.80
C TYR A 75 0.00 -2.28 7.87
N SER A 76 -0.80 -2.25 6.78
CA SER A 76 -2.10 -2.91 6.79
C SER A 76 -1.96 -4.41 7.05
N LEU A 77 -1.04 -5.09 6.36
CA LEU A 77 -0.79 -6.52 6.58
C LEU A 77 -0.30 -6.84 8.01
N ILE A 78 0.57 -5.99 8.59
CA ILE A 78 1.03 -6.19 9.97
C ILE A 78 -0.13 -6.09 10.95
N HIS A 79 -1.05 -5.13 10.73
CA HIS A 79 -2.20 -4.93 11.62
C HIS A 79 -3.29 -5.97 11.39
N ASP A 80 -3.55 -6.34 10.13
CA ASP A 80 -4.51 -7.40 9.79
C ASP A 80 -4.15 -8.73 10.46
N ASP A 81 -2.84 -9.06 10.56
CA ASP A 81 -2.36 -10.30 11.20
C ASP A 81 -2.56 -10.33 12.72
N LEU A 82 -2.85 -9.22 13.39
CA LEU A 82 -2.96 -9.16 14.87
C LEU A 82 -4.07 -10.05 15.42
N PRO A 83 -3.93 -10.54 16.68
CA PRO A 83 -4.96 -11.38 17.32
C PRO A 83 -6.34 -10.73 17.44
N CYS A 84 -6.41 -9.40 17.47
CA CYS A 84 -7.66 -8.63 17.50
C CYS A 84 -8.27 -8.37 16.12
N MET A 85 -7.62 -8.85 15.07
CA MET A 85 -8.03 -8.77 13.67
C MET A 85 -8.20 -10.18 13.10
N ASP A 86 -7.45 -10.56 12.07
CA ASP A 86 -7.56 -11.87 11.41
C ASP A 86 -6.86 -13.01 12.20
N ASN A 87 -6.03 -12.67 13.21
CA ASN A 87 -5.26 -13.59 14.04
C ASN A 87 -4.37 -14.56 13.24
N ASP A 88 -3.76 -14.07 12.19
CA ASP A 88 -2.90 -14.85 11.32
C ASP A 88 -1.50 -15.05 11.91
N LYS A 89 -1.15 -16.31 12.18
CA LYS A 89 0.17 -16.65 12.74
C LYS A 89 1.28 -16.71 11.70
N ILE A 90 0.93 -16.88 10.43
CA ILE A 90 1.86 -17.07 9.32
C ILE A 90 1.49 -16.14 8.16
N ARG A 91 2.45 -15.37 7.69
CA ARG A 91 2.32 -14.53 6.50
C ARG A 91 3.41 -14.87 5.48
N ARG A 92 2.98 -15.29 4.27
CA ARG A 92 3.91 -15.68 3.18
C ARG A 92 4.95 -16.72 3.61
N GLY A 93 4.52 -17.73 4.35
CA GLY A 93 5.37 -18.84 4.82
C GLY A 93 6.34 -18.49 5.96
N LYS A 94 6.18 -17.31 6.59
CA LYS A 94 6.98 -16.88 7.76
C LYS A 94 6.04 -16.51 8.91
N PRO A 95 6.50 -16.60 10.18
CA PRO A 95 5.73 -16.09 11.31
C PRO A 95 5.33 -14.62 11.06
N SER A 96 4.07 -14.27 11.37
CA SER A 96 3.62 -12.87 11.30
C SER A 96 4.39 -12.00 12.29
N THR A 97 4.32 -10.67 12.10
CA THR A 97 5.16 -9.74 12.86
C THR A 97 4.88 -9.83 14.35
N HIS A 98 3.61 -9.98 14.77
CA HIS A 98 3.25 -10.09 16.19
C HIS A 98 3.73 -11.40 16.84
N ILE A 99 3.80 -12.49 16.08
CA ILE A 99 4.37 -13.76 16.58
C ILE A 99 5.88 -13.63 16.82
N LYS A 100 6.57 -12.91 15.93
CA LYS A 100 8.03 -12.80 16.01
C LYS A 100 8.52 -11.73 16.99
N PHE A 101 7.82 -10.63 17.14
CA PHE A 101 8.28 -9.45 17.89
C PHE A 101 7.34 -9.04 19.04
N GLY A 102 6.21 -9.73 19.20
CA GLY A 102 5.15 -9.37 20.15
C GLY A 102 4.13 -8.37 19.57
N GLU A 103 2.92 -8.39 20.13
CA GLU A 103 1.78 -7.60 19.63
C GLU A 103 2.04 -6.08 19.68
N SER A 104 2.49 -5.57 20.82
CA SER A 104 2.77 -4.13 20.96
C SER A 104 3.82 -3.64 19.98
N THR A 105 4.86 -4.45 19.73
CA THR A 105 5.89 -4.11 18.73
C THR A 105 5.31 -4.13 17.32
N ALA A 106 4.43 -5.07 17.00
CA ALA A 106 3.76 -5.14 15.69
C ALA A 106 2.86 -3.92 15.47
N VAL A 107 2.03 -3.53 16.46
CA VAL A 107 1.22 -2.31 16.39
C VAL A 107 2.08 -1.08 16.12
N LEU A 108 3.17 -0.90 16.87
CA LEU A 108 4.06 0.26 16.72
C LEU A 108 4.83 0.22 15.39
N ALA A 109 5.23 -0.96 14.91
CA ALA A 109 5.87 -1.11 13.60
C ALA A 109 4.91 -0.73 12.46
N GLY A 110 3.66 -1.16 12.51
CA GLY A 110 2.63 -0.77 11.55
C GLY A 110 2.38 0.74 11.56
N ASN A 111 2.19 1.35 12.74
CA ASN A 111 2.03 2.80 12.90
C ASN A 111 3.23 3.57 12.31
N SER A 112 4.44 3.08 12.56
CA SER A 112 5.66 3.72 12.05
C SER A 112 5.76 3.64 10.52
N LEU A 113 5.35 2.53 9.92
CA LEU A 113 5.29 2.39 8.46
C LEU A 113 4.21 3.29 7.84
N LEU A 114 3.05 3.39 8.48
CA LEU A 114 1.99 4.31 8.06
C LEU A 114 2.49 5.77 8.04
N THR A 115 3.13 6.23 9.11
CA THR A 115 3.67 7.60 9.19
C THR A 115 4.84 7.81 8.23
N MET A 116 5.72 6.82 8.05
CA MET A 116 6.84 6.86 7.12
C MET A 116 6.38 7.03 5.66
N ALA A 117 5.21 6.52 5.27
CA ALA A 117 4.66 6.74 3.94
C ALA A 117 4.46 8.24 3.66
N PHE A 118 3.93 8.98 4.62
CA PHE A 118 3.73 10.43 4.49
C PHE A 118 5.04 11.21 4.59
N GLU A 119 5.99 10.76 5.41
CA GLU A 119 7.34 11.32 5.47
C GLU A 119 8.05 11.23 4.11
N ILE A 120 7.94 10.09 3.42
CA ILE A 120 8.49 9.91 2.07
C ILE A 120 7.88 10.92 1.08
N LEU A 121 6.54 11.09 1.11
CA LEU A 121 5.86 12.03 0.21
C LEU A 121 6.19 13.49 0.52
N ALA A 122 6.39 13.84 1.79
CA ALA A 122 6.76 15.17 2.24
C ALA A 122 8.25 15.49 2.03
N SER A 123 9.10 14.46 1.77
CA SER A 123 10.56 14.61 1.71
C SER A 123 11.01 15.68 0.71
N PRO A 124 11.96 16.56 1.10
CA PRO A 124 12.59 17.50 0.17
C PRO A 124 13.35 16.80 -0.97
N THR A 125 13.78 15.54 -0.77
CA THR A 125 14.46 14.75 -1.81
C THR A 125 13.51 14.30 -2.92
N LEU A 126 12.20 14.28 -2.67
CA LEU A 126 11.18 14.09 -3.69
C LEU A 126 10.99 15.42 -4.45
N LYS A 127 11.77 15.63 -5.50
CA LYS A 127 11.83 16.88 -6.27
C LYS A 127 10.55 17.11 -7.10
N ILE A 128 9.46 17.42 -6.43
CA ILE A 128 8.16 17.89 -6.97
C ILE A 128 7.71 19.11 -6.17
N SER A 129 6.77 19.90 -6.70
CA SER A 129 6.30 21.10 -6.00
C SER A 129 5.56 20.77 -4.71
N GLU A 130 5.62 21.66 -3.72
CA GLU A 130 4.98 21.47 -2.41
C GLU A 130 3.46 21.27 -2.55
N LYS A 131 2.82 21.99 -3.46
CA LYS A 131 1.39 21.80 -3.76
C LYS A 131 1.09 20.36 -4.19
N ILE A 132 1.91 19.78 -5.07
CA ILE A 132 1.72 18.40 -5.52
C ILE A 132 1.98 17.42 -4.36
N LYS A 133 2.97 17.67 -3.49
CA LYS A 133 3.18 16.85 -2.29
C LYS A 133 1.95 16.85 -1.40
N ILE A 134 1.36 18.02 -1.15
CA ILE A 134 0.12 18.15 -0.34
C ILE A 134 -1.02 17.38 -1.00
N ASP A 135 -1.21 17.50 -2.31
CA ASP A 135 -2.27 16.78 -3.05
C ASP A 135 -2.07 15.26 -2.96
N LEU A 136 -0.83 14.76 -3.09
CA LEU A 136 -0.49 13.35 -2.93
C LEU A 136 -0.71 12.84 -1.49
N ILE A 137 -0.27 13.62 -0.50
CA ILE A 137 -0.47 13.29 0.93
C ILE A 137 -1.96 13.21 1.24
N LYS A 138 -2.74 14.22 0.82
CA LYS A 138 -4.20 14.22 0.99
C LYS A 138 -4.82 12.98 0.36
N LYS A 139 -4.46 12.68 -0.90
CA LYS A 139 -5.04 11.53 -1.61
C LYS A 139 -4.65 10.20 -0.97
N LEU A 140 -3.39 10.04 -0.53
CA LEU A 140 -2.96 8.83 0.15
C LEU A 140 -3.65 8.66 1.51
N SER A 141 -3.87 9.77 2.25
CA SER A 141 -4.62 9.76 3.52
C SER A 141 -6.06 9.31 3.33
N GLU A 142 -6.74 9.79 2.29
CA GLU A 142 -8.09 9.34 1.93
C GLU A 142 -8.12 7.84 1.62
N CYS A 143 -7.11 7.34 0.87
CA CYS A 143 -7.04 5.94 0.46
C CYS A 143 -6.64 4.99 1.60
N SER A 144 -5.91 5.45 2.62
CA SER A 144 -5.47 4.62 3.74
C SER A 144 -6.35 4.70 4.99
N GLY A 145 -7.10 5.80 5.16
CA GLY A 145 -7.96 6.06 6.32
C GLY A 145 -9.34 5.38 6.25
N HIS A 146 -10.32 5.99 6.95
CA HIS A 146 -11.70 5.46 7.07
C HIS A 146 -12.46 5.43 5.73
N LEU A 147 -12.08 6.25 4.76
CA LEU A 147 -12.62 6.23 3.39
C LEU A 147 -11.98 5.17 2.49
N GLY A 148 -10.92 4.53 2.97
CA GLY A 148 -10.12 3.54 2.26
C GLY A 148 -9.85 2.30 3.10
N ILE A 149 -8.58 1.89 3.18
CA ILE A 149 -8.14 0.60 3.76
C ILE A 149 -8.70 0.37 5.16
N ALA A 150 -8.53 1.32 6.09
CA ALA A 150 -9.02 1.14 7.47
C ALA A 150 -10.54 0.98 7.52
N GLY A 151 -11.30 1.76 6.73
CA GLY A 151 -12.75 1.60 6.61
C GLY A 151 -13.16 0.29 5.95
N GLY A 152 -12.38 -0.19 4.97
CA GLY A 152 -12.57 -1.49 4.33
C GLY A 152 -12.36 -2.64 5.29
N GLN A 153 -11.27 -2.62 6.08
CA GLN A 153 -11.00 -3.64 7.10
C GLN A 153 -12.06 -3.65 8.21
N TYR A 154 -12.55 -2.46 8.62
CA TYR A 154 -13.67 -2.38 9.57
C TYR A 154 -14.94 -3.06 9.03
N LEU A 155 -15.25 -2.86 7.74
CA LEU A 155 -16.41 -3.52 7.11
C LEU A 155 -16.20 -5.03 7.00
N ASP A 156 -15.01 -5.47 6.64
CA ASP A 156 -14.65 -6.88 6.53
C ASP A 156 -14.89 -7.63 7.85
N LEU A 157 -14.29 -7.16 8.94
CA LEU A 157 -14.54 -7.70 10.29
C LEU A 157 -16.02 -7.61 10.70
N SER A 158 -16.72 -6.55 10.29
CA SER A 158 -18.14 -6.38 10.61
C SER A 158 -19.04 -7.37 9.85
N TYR A 159 -18.59 -7.88 8.72
CA TYR A 159 -19.32 -8.82 7.88
C TYR A 159 -18.98 -10.28 8.17
N GLU A 160 -17.94 -10.56 8.94
CA GLU A 160 -17.64 -11.92 9.38
C GLU A 160 -18.88 -12.60 9.94
N LYS A 161 -19.10 -13.87 9.54
CA LYS A 161 -20.21 -14.72 10.00
C LYS A 161 -21.62 -14.14 9.75
N LYS A 162 -21.75 -13.11 8.89
CA LYS A 162 -23.05 -12.51 8.53
C LYS A 162 -23.37 -12.73 7.06
N LYS A 163 -24.63 -13.02 6.75
CA LYS A 163 -25.11 -12.96 5.35
C LYS A 163 -25.09 -11.52 4.89
N THR A 164 -24.20 -11.23 3.95
CA THR A 164 -23.99 -9.88 3.42
C THR A 164 -24.33 -9.86 1.92
N SER A 165 -24.96 -8.77 1.44
CA SER A 165 -25.29 -8.64 0.03
C SER A 165 -24.02 -8.42 -0.81
N GLN A 166 -24.05 -8.89 -2.05
CA GLN A 166 -22.94 -8.73 -3.00
C GLN A 166 -22.48 -7.26 -3.13
N SER A 167 -23.41 -6.30 -3.16
CA SER A 167 -23.09 -4.87 -3.25
C SER A 167 -22.26 -4.37 -2.08
N LYS A 168 -22.54 -4.85 -0.86
CA LYS A 168 -21.77 -4.51 0.35
C LYS A 168 -20.38 -5.16 0.35
N ILE A 169 -20.27 -6.40 -0.16
CA ILE A 169 -18.98 -7.06 -0.32
C ILE A 169 -18.12 -6.27 -1.34
N ILE A 170 -18.68 -5.90 -2.48
CA ILE A 170 -17.97 -5.09 -3.48
C ILE A 170 -17.55 -3.74 -2.89
N GLU A 171 -18.40 -3.07 -2.11
CA GLU A 171 -18.03 -1.81 -1.44
C GLU A 171 -16.85 -2.01 -0.48
N MET A 172 -16.88 -3.05 0.32
CA MET A 172 -15.82 -3.40 1.26
C MET A 172 -14.50 -3.67 0.52
N GLU A 173 -14.51 -4.47 -0.56
CA GLU A 173 -13.33 -4.79 -1.37
C GLU A 173 -12.75 -3.55 -2.07
N ILE A 174 -13.61 -2.68 -2.59
CA ILE A 174 -13.18 -1.40 -3.16
C ILE A 174 -12.46 -0.56 -2.10
N LYS A 175 -12.94 -0.52 -0.87
CA LYS A 175 -12.28 0.22 0.22
C LYS A 175 -10.99 -0.46 0.68
N LYS A 176 -11.04 -1.76 1.01
CA LYS A 176 -9.91 -2.52 1.57
C LYS A 176 -8.76 -2.64 0.56
N THR A 177 -9.07 -2.93 -0.69
CA THR A 177 -8.08 -3.20 -1.74
C THR A 177 -8.07 -2.13 -2.85
N GLY A 178 -9.22 -1.78 -3.41
CA GLY A 178 -9.34 -0.90 -4.58
C GLY A 178 -8.78 0.50 -4.36
N LYS A 179 -8.95 1.10 -3.18
CA LYS A 179 -8.51 2.49 -2.90
C LYS A 179 -7.01 2.69 -3.03
N LEU A 180 -6.19 1.74 -2.60
CA LEU A 180 -4.74 1.88 -2.74
C LEU A 180 -4.29 1.71 -4.20
N PHE A 181 -4.93 0.85 -4.97
CA PHE A 181 -4.73 0.76 -6.42
C PHE A 181 -5.21 2.03 -7.13
N SER A 182 -6.33 2.61 -6.70
CA SER A 182 -6.82 3.91 -7.19
C SER A 182 -5.76 5.00 -7.00
N PHE A 183 -5.13 5.09 -5.82
CA PHE A 183 -3.99 5.99 -5.60
C PHE A 183 -2.84 5.72 -6.58
N CYS A 184 -2.49 4.45 -6.80
CA CYS A 184 -1.38 4.09 -7.70
C CYS A 184 -1.59 4.61 -9.13
N CYS A 185 -2.82 4.62 -9.62
CA CYS A 185 -3.13 5.15 -10.94
C CYS A 185 -3.29 6.68 -10.95
N ALA A 186 -3.89 7.25 -9.90
CA ALA A 186 -4.15 8.69 -9.82
C ALA A 186 -2.92 9.54 -9.52
N ALA A 187 -1.97 9.04 -8.69
CA ALA A 187 -0.79 9.80 -8.28
C ALA A 187 0.04 10.34 -9.46
N PRO A 188 0.30 9.58 -10.53
CA PRO A 188 0.96 10.12 -11.72
C PRO A 188 0.17 11.24 -12.42
N ALA A 189 -1.16 11.15 -12.47
CA ALA A 189 -2.01 12.18 -13.06
C ALA A 189 -1.98 13.47 -12.23
N ILE A 190 -1.97 13.36 -10.89
CA ILE A 190 -1.80 14.49 -9.96
C ILE A 190 -0.45 15.17 -10.20
N ILE A 191 0.65 14.41 -10.32
CA ILE A 191 2.00 14.94 -10.58
C ILE A 191 2.04 15.74 -11.88
N LYS A 192 1.32 15.26 -12.90
CA LYS A 192 1.21 15.92 -14.21
C LYS A 192 0.16 17.04 -14.23
N LYS A 193 -0.41 17.39 -13.10
CA LYS A 193 -1.43 18.46 -12.97
C LYS A 193 -2.60 18.26 -13.94
N LYS A 194 -3.01 17.02 -14.15
CA LYS A 194 -4.16 16.69 -14.98
C LYS A 194 -5.42 17.31 -14.38
N ASN A 195 -6.43 17.58 -15.22
CA ASN A 195 -7.71 18.10 -14.74
C ASN A 195 -8.45 17.04 -13.88
N ILE A 196 -9.48 17.47 -13.16
CA ILE A 196 -10.20 16.62 -12.19
C ILE A 196 -10.89 15.42 -12.86
N LYS A 197 -11.35 15.56 -14.10
CA LYS A 197 -11.98 14.46 -14.87
C LYS A 197 -10.96 13.39 -15.23
N GLU A 198 -9.76 13.79 -15.67
CA GLU A 198 -8.67 12.87 -15.96
C GLU A 198 -8.18 12.15 -14.69
N ILE A 199 -8.00 12.88 -13.58
CA ILE A 199 -7.61 12.27 -12.30
C ILE A 199 -8.66 11.23 -11.90
N LYS A 200 -9.95 11.58 -11.98
CA LYS A 200 -11.05 10.66 -11.64
C LYS A 200 -11.08 9.42 -12.55
N PHE A 201 -10.78 9.58 -13.82
CA PHE A 201 -10.64 8.46 -14.77
C PHE A 201 -9.54 7.47 -14.31
N PHE A 202 -8.35 7.96 -13.95
CA PHE A 202 -7.29 7.12 -13.42
C PHE A 202 -7.64 6.48 -12.07
N GLU A 203 -8.36 7.19 -11.20
CA GLU A 203 -8.87 6.65 -9.94
C GLU A 203 -9.78 5.44 -10.18
N ASN A 204 -10.70 5.56 -11.10
CA ASN A 204 -11.65 4.49 -11.42
C ASN A 204 -10.92 3.27 -11.99
N ILE A 205 -10.02 3.47 -12.96
CA ILE A 205 -9.19 2.37 -13.49
C ILE A 205 -8.44 1.65 -12.35
N GLY A 206 -7.81 2.39 -11.44
CA GLY A 206 -7.10 1.80 -10.32
C GLY A 206 -8.03 1.01 -9.40
N SER A 207 -9.21 1.55 -9.12
CA SER A 207 -10.23 0.87 -8.31
C SER A 207 -10.69 -0.45 -8.95
N ASP A 208 -10.95 -0.44 -10.26
CA ASP A 208 -11.35 -1.63 -11.01
C ASP A 208 -10.25 -2.70 -11.04
N ILE A 209 -8.99 -2.28 -11.23
CA ILE A 209 -7.82 -3.18 -11.13
C ILE A 209 -7.75 -3.82 -9.74
N GLY A 210 -7.95 -3.04 -8.68
CA GLY A 210 -7.93 -3.54 -7.30
C GLY A 210 -9.04 -4.54 -7.03
N LEU A 211 -10.25 -4.28 -7.52
CA LEU A 211 -11.38 -5.20 -7.41
C LEU A 211 -11.11 -6.50 -8.17
N LEU A 212 -10.62 -6.41 -9.41
CA LEU A 212 -10.24 -7.60 -10.19
C LEU A 212 -9.13 -8.41 -9.52
N PHE A 213 -8.17 -7.72 -8.89
CA PHE A 213 -7.09 -8.36 -8.15
C PHE A 213 -7.65 -9.18 -6.99
N GLN A 214 -8.58 -8.61 -6.21
CA GLN A 214 -9.20 -9.30 -5.09
C GLN A 214 -10.05 -10.50 -5.54
N ILE A 215 -10.90 -10.33 -6.56
CA ILE A 215 -11.68 -11.44 -7.12
C ILE A 215 -10.77 -12.58 -7.59
N ALA A 216 -9.61 -12.25 -8.16
CA ALA A 216 -8.65 -13.27 -8.60
C ALA A 216 -8.00 -14.00 -7.41
N ASP A 217 -7.66 -13.28 -6.33
CA ASP A 217 -7.13 -13.89 -5.10
C ASP A 217 -8.19 -14.81 -4.45
N ASP A 218 -9.45 -14.36 -4.31
CA ASP A 218 -10.56 -15.16 -3.76
C ASP A 218 -10.80 -16.44 -4.58
N LEU A 219 -10.72 -16.35 -5.91
CA LEU A 219 -10.87 -17.54 -6.78
C LEU A 219 -9.73 -18.55 -6.63
N ILE A 220 -8.52 -18.08 -6.34
CA ILE A 220 -7.36 -18.93 -6.09
C ILE A 220 -7.53 -19.64 -4.74
N ASP A 221 -7.91 -18.91 -3.71
CA ASP A 221 -8.13 -19.45 -2.36
C ASP A 221 -9.28 -20.45 -2.33
N PHE A 222 -10.35 -20.22 -3.13
CA PHE A 222 -11.48 -21.16 -3.25
C PHE A 222 -11.09 -22.47 -3.96
N LYS A 223 -10.12 -22.44 -4.87
CA LYS A 223 -9.69 -23.65 -5.62
C LYS A 223 -8.66 -24.50 -4.87
N GLY A 224 -8.05 -23.99 -3.78
CA GLY A 224 -7.09 -24.69 -2.91
C GLY A 224 -5.72 -24.79 -3.54
#